data_784b223d5746809e9d9176d64fa6eac6
#
_entry.id   784b223d5746809e9d9176d64fa6eac6
#
_cell.length_a   1.000
_cell.length_b   1.000
_cell.length_c   1.000
_cell.angle_alpha   90.00
_cell.angle_beta   90.00
_cell.angle_gamma   90.00
#
_symmetry.space_group_name_H-M   'P 1'
#
loop_
_entity.id
_entity.type
_entity.pdbx_description
1 polymer ?
#
loop_
_entity_poly.entity_id
_entity_poly.type
_entity_poly.pdbx_seq_one_letter_code
_entity_poly.pdbx_strand_id
1 'polypeptide(L)'
;MIDKMINLTGNLQSYVMDIGSSGWIFGIKWLGGLLILIFGGLVMLLLFKTQLIDKWLKVTSNFLLATAFPKRHLNKSWQKILLRLSKNDEANLRLALVEADNLFDDLLKQMRLPGESMADRLKYIDSSQISNIDEIWTAHKLRERIIQNPEYPITRNEIEFGVKAYERALKELEFMD
;
A
#
# COMPACT_ATOMS: atom_id res chain seq x y z
N MET A 1 29.20 25.86 -61.36
CA MET A 1 28.46 24.86 -60.57
C MET A 1 28.61 25.13 -59.06
N ILE A 2 29.78 25.48 -58.59
CA ILE A 2 30.09 25.79 -57.19
C ILE A 2 29.33 27.03 -56.67
N ASP A 3 29.25 28.11 -57.45
CA ASP A 3 28.52 29.32 -57.08
C ASP A 3 27.02 29.13 -56.84
N LYS A 4 26.41 28.17 -57.56
CA LYS A 4 25.02 27.84 -57.43
C LYS A 4 24.73 27.04 -56.14
N MET A 5 25.70 26.26 -55.69
CA MET A 5 25.63 25.55 -54.44
C MET A 5 25.83 26.49 -53.24
N ILE A 6 26.73 27.43 -53.33
CA ILE A 6 26.97 28.45 -52.27
C ILE A 6 25.73 29.32 -52.09
N ASN A 7 25.07 29.74 -53.14
CA ASN A 7 23.82 30.51 -53.08
C ASN A 7 22.65 29.68 -52.52
N LEU A 8 22.58 28.40 -52.80
CA LEU A 8 21.56 27.50 -52.19
C LEU A 8 21.75 27.30 -50.71
N THR A 9 22.99 27.11 -50.26
CA THR A 9 23.28 26.96 -48.80
C THR A 9 23.06 28.26 -48.07
N GLY A 10 23.42 29.44 -48.62
CA GLY A 10 23.15 30.76 -48.04
C GLY A 10 21.64 31.04 -47.89
N ASN A 11 20.87 30.72 -48.94
CA ASN A 11 19.42 30.88 -48.85
C ASN A 11 18.77 29.94 -47.82
N LEU A 12 19.21 28.67 -47.73
CA LEU A 12 18.70 27.74 -46.73
C LEU A 12 19.03 28.19 -45.29
N GLN A 13 20.24 28.76 -45.13
CA GLN A 13 20.67 29.26 -43.81
C GLN A 13 19.87 30.50 -43.38
N SER A 14 19.54 31.42 -44.35
CA SER A 14 18.68 32.55 -44.04
C SER A 14 17.23 32.13 -43.72
N TYR A 15 16.67 31.18 -44.46
CA TYR A 15 15.35 30.63 -44.14
C TYR A 15 15.27 29.96 -42.76
N VAL A 16 16.30 29.21 -42.36
CA VAL A 16 16.35 28.56 -41.05
C VAL A 16 16.47 29.59 -39.93
N MET A 17 17.26 30.65 -40.14
CA MET A 17 17.37 31.75 -39.16
C MET A 17 16.08 32.57 -39.03
N ASP A 18 15.39 32.83 -40.16
CA ASP A 18 14.14 33.58 -40.19
C ASP A 18 13.00 32.81 -39.49
N ILE A 19 12.92 31.51 -39.70
CA ILE A 19 11.99 30.65 -38.96
C ILE A 19 12.31 30.68 -37.44
N GLY A 20 13.58 30.68 -37.04
CA GLY A 20 13.99 30.72 -35.62
C GLY A 20 13.66 32.03 -34.90
N SER A 21 13.62 33.16 -35.64
CA SER A 21 13.39 34.51 -35.13
C SER A 21 11.93 34.99 -35.20
N SER A 22 11.07 34.25 -35.88
CA SER A 22 9.69 34.66 -36.05
C SER A 22 8.92 34.61 -34.71
N GLY A 23 8.30 35.73 -34.35
CA GLY A 23 7.63 35.95 -33.06
C GLY A 23 6.55 34.92 -32.70
N TRP A 24 6.03 34.21 -33.70
CA TRP A 24 5.03 33.14 -33.47
C TRP A 24 5.62 31.90 -32.80
N ILE A 25 6.91 31.58 -33.02
CA ILE A 25 7.63 30.49 -32.34
C ILE A 25 7.81 30.81 -30.86
N PHE A 26 8.11 32.09 -30.55
CA PHE A 26 8.12 32.56 -29.17
C PHE A 26 6.73 32.39 -28.53
N GLY A 27 5.66 32.74 -29.23
CA GLY A 27 4.29 32.56 -28.76
C GLY A 27 3.95 31.08 -28.45
N ILE A 28 4.35 30.15 -29.34
CA ILE A 28 4.14 28.71 -29.11
C ILE A 28 4.94 28.19 -27.91
N LYS A 29 6.18 28.61 -27.71
CA LYS A 29 7.01 28.25 -26.56
C LYS A 29 6.41 28.77 -25.24
N TRP A 30 5.91 29.99 -25.22
CA TRP A 30 5.23 30.56 -24.06
C TRP A 30 3.90 29.86 -23.78
N LEU A 31 3.12 29.53 -24.82
CA LEU A 31 1.86 28.79 -24.70
C LEU A 31 2.10 27.38 -24.16
N GLY A 32 3.13 26.69 -24.66
CA GLY A 32 3.54 25.37 -24.17
C GLY A 32 3.98 25.41 -22.70
N GLY A 33 4.80 26.42 -22.32
CA GLY A 33 5.21 26.60 -20.94
C GLY A 33 4.04 26.85 -19.98
N LEU A 34 3.08 27.68 -20.41
CA LEU A 34 1.87 27.99 -19.63
C LEU A 34 0.98 26.74 -19.46
N LEU A 35 0.85 25.93 -20.50
CA LEU A 35 0.09 24.65 -20.47
C LEU A 35 0.72 23.64 -19.48
N ILE A 36 2.06 23.54 -19.50
CA ILE A 36 2.79 22.66 -18.57
C ILE A 36 2.60 23.15 -17.11
N LEU A 37 2.64 24.46 -16.86
CA LEU A 37 2.40 25.01 -15.53
C LEU A 37 0.97 24.78 -15.06
N ILE A 38 -0.03 24.96 -15.92
CA ILE A 38 -1.45 24.70 -15.58
C ILE A 38 -1.66 23.20 -15.29
N PHE A 39 -1.14 22.33 -16.17
CA PHE A 39 -1.30 20.89 -16.00
C PHE A 39 -0.53 20.37 -14.78
N GLY A 40 0.70 20.83 -14.57
CA GLY A 40 1.49 20.53 -13.38
C GLY A 40 0.81 21.00 -12.09
N GLY A 41 0.27 22.22 -12.10
CA GLY A 41 -0.52 22.76 -10.98
C GLY A 41 -1.79 21.96 -10.71
N LEU A 42 -2.50 21.54 -11.76
CA LEU A 42 -3.69 20.70 -11.64
C LEU A 42 -3.35 19.32 -11.05
N VAL A 43 -2.29 18.69 -11.53
CA VAL A 43 -1.80 17.41 -10.99
C VAL A 43 -1.41 17.58 -9.53
N MET A 44 -0.70 18.65 -9.18
CA MET A 44 -0.29 18.93 -7.81
C MET A 44 -1.50 19.16 -6.89
N LEU A 45 -2.51 19.90 -7.36
CA LEU A 45 -3.77 20.09 -6.63
C LEU A 45 -4.54 18.77 -6.44
N LEU A 46 -4.57 17.90 -7.46
CA LEU A 46 -5.20 16.57 -7.34
C LEU A 46 -4.45 15.69 -6.33
N LEU A 47 -3.13 15.71 -6.33
CA LEU A 47 -2.30 14.97 -5.37
C LEU A 47 -2.53 15.47 -3.93
N PHE A 48 -2.62 16.79 -3.73
CA PHE A 48 -2.95 17.36 -2.42
C PHE A 48 -4.39 17.04 -1.97
N LYS A 49 -5.35 17.11 -2.90
CA LYS A 49 -6.77 16.88 -2.58
C LYS A 49 -7.10 15.41 -2.28
N THR A 50 -6.37 14.47 -2.88
CA THR A 50 -6.60 13.03 -2.68
C THR A 50 -6.06 12.48 -1.37
N GLN A 51 -5.32 13.25 -0.58
CA GLN A 51 -4.66 12.82 0.66
C GLN A 51 -3.84 11.51 0.52
N LEU A 52 -3.60 11.06 -0.71
CA LEU A 52 -2.87 9.82 -1.00
C LEU A 52 -1.43 9.89 -0.51
N ILE A 53 -0.80 11.06 -0.67
CA ILE A 53 0.59 11.27 -0.23
C ILE A 53 0.70 11.22 1.30
N ASP A 54 -0.25 11.87 2.01
CA ASP A 54 -0.27 11.86 3.48
C ASP A 54 -0.55 10.45 4.04
N LYS A 55 -1.42 9.69 3.36
CA LYS A 55 -1.70 8.30 3.73
C LYS A 55 -0.48 7.42 3.54
N TRP A 56 0.19 7.55 2.40
CA TRP A 56 1.35 6.74 2.05
C TRP A 56 2.57 7.06 2.94
N LEU A 57 2.87 8.35 3.16
CA LEU A 57 3.96 8.79 4.04
C LEU A 57 3.73 8.37 5.51
N LYS A 58 2.50 8.45 6.01
CA LYS A 58 2.17 8.02 7.39
C LYS A 58 2.31 6.50 7.55
N VAL A 59 1.88 5.73 6.58
CA VAL A 59 1.99 4.26 6.63
C VAL A 59 3.46 3.82 6.60
N THR A 60 4.27 4.35 5.69
CA THR A 60 5.69 3.97 5.58
C THR A 60 6.52 4.40 6.79
N SER A 61 6.30 5.61 7.34
CA SER A 61 7.00 6.05 8.55
C SER A 61 6.57 5.26 9.80
N ASN A 62 5.29 4.91 9.91
CA ASN A 62 4.77 4.13 11.03
C ASN A 62 5.22 2.66 10.96
N PHE A 63 5.39 2.12 9.75
CA PHE A 63 5.94 0.79 9.53
C PHE A 63 7.39 0.69 10.05
N LEU A 64 8.22 1.70 9.78
CA LEU A 64 9.59 1.77 10.30
C LEU A 64 9.66 1.93 11.83
N LEU A 65 8.65 2.57 12.45
CA LEU A 65 8.57 2.75 13.91
C LEU A 65 8.02 1.50 14.63
N ALA A 66 7.32 0.62 13.93
CA ALA A 66 6.76 -0.61 14.48
C ALA A 66 7.83 -1.63 14.93
N THR A 67 9.08 -1.48 14.45
CA THR A 67 10.22 -2.32 14.90
C THR A 67 10.54 -2.20 16.40
N ALA A 68 9.94 -1.23 17.10
CA ALA A 68 10.07 -1.08 18.57
C ALA A 68 9.15 -2.01 19.37
N PHE A 69 8.40 -2.91 18.74
CA PHE A 69 7.55 -3.87 19.44
C PHE A 69 8.39 -4.88 20.21
N PRO A 70 8.08 -5.19 21.48
CA PRO A 70 8.79 -6.22 22.21
C PRO A 70 8.45 -7.61 21.62
N LYS A 71 9.25 -8.08 20.67
CA LYS A 71 9.14 -9.39 20.00
C LYS A 71 8.84 -10.53 20.98
N ARG A 72 9.40 -10.42 22.20
CA ARG A 72 9.21 -11.43 23.25
C ARG A 72 7.74 -11.56 23.71
N HIS A 73 6.99 -10.47 23.77
CA HIS A 73 5.58 -10.50 24.15
C HIS A 73 4.72 -11.12 23.05
N LEU A 74 4.99 -10.76 21.80
CA LEU A 74 4.31 -11.29 20.63
C LEU A 74 4.52 -12.80 20.51
N ASN A 75 5.76 -13.27 20.60
CA ASN A 75 6.08 -14.70 20.55
C ASN A 75 5.35 -15.49 21.64
N LYS A 76 5.27 -14.95 22.87
CA LYS A 76 4.52 -15.61 23.95
C LYS A 76 3.02 -15.70 23.67
N SER A 77 2.44 -14.65 23.11
CA SER A 77 1.00 -14.66 22.72
C SER A 77 0.76 -15.60 21.56
N TRP A 78 1.67 -15.63 20.58
CA TRP A 78 1.57 -16.55 19.44
C TRP A 78 1.64 -18.02 19.88
N GLN A 79 2.54 -18.37 20.82
CA GLN A 79 2.62 -19.73 21.35
C GLN A 79 1.32 -20.19 22.01
N LYS A 80 0.57 -19.28 22.66
CA LYS A 80 -0.75 -19.61 23.21
C LYS A 80 -1.75 -19.93 22.10
N ILE A 81 -1.73 -19.18 21.01
CA ILE A 81 -2.59 -19.42 19.84
C ILE A 81 -2.28 -20.79 19.25
N LEU A 82 -1.01 -21.14 19.05
CA LEU A 82 -0.60 -22.46 18.58
C LEU A 82 -1.01 -23.58 19.53
N LEU A 83 -0.90 -23.37 20.85
CA LEU A 83 -1.36 -24.33 21.85
C LEU A 83 -2.89 -24.55 21.77
N ARG A 84 -3.69 -23.50 21.51
CA ARG A 84 -5.13 -23.66 21.28
C ARG A 84 -5.40 -24.41 20.00
N LEU A 85 -4.69 -24.09 18.92
CA LEU A 85 -4.83 -24.74 17.62
C LEU A 85 -4.49 -26.25 17.69
N SER A 86 -3.56 -26.64 18.59
CA SER A 86 -3.19 -28.04 18.80
C SER A 86 -4.28 -28.86 19.51
N LYS A 87 -5.18 -28.17 20.24
CA LYS A 87 -6.34 -28.83 20.85
C LYS A 87 -7.38 -29.15 19.77
N ASN A 88 -7.98 -30.31 19.84
CA ASN A 88 -8.86 -30.79 18.79
C ASN A 88 -10.35 -30.54 19.12
N ASP A 89 -10.64 -29.50 19.86
CA ASP A 89 -11.99 -29.06 20.18
C ASP A 89 -12.36 -27.74 19.49
N GLU A 90 -13.61 -27.64 19.10
CA GLU A 90 -14.12 -26.50 18.32
C GLU A 90 -13.98 -25.17 19.05
N ALA A 91 -14.17 -25.14 20.36
CA ALA A 91 -14.06 -23.91 21.15
C ALA A 91 -12.63 -23.34 21.12
N ASN A 92 -11.61 -24.21 21.27
CA ASN A 92 -10.22 -23.78 21.17
C ASN A 92 -9.83 -23.38 19.75
N LEU A 93 -10.37 -24.04 18.71
CA LEU A 93 -10.15 -23.64 17.32
C LEU A 93 -10.71 -22.23 17.05
N ARG A 94 -11.95 -21.94 17.47
CA ARG A 94 -12.57 -20.61 17.36
C ARG A 94 -11.74 -19.55 18.07
N LEU A 95 -11.34 -19.83 19.32
CA LEU A 95 -10.50 -18.92 20.10
C LEU A 95 -9.12 -18.69 19.49
N ALA A 96 -8.51 -19.70 18.86
CA ALA A 96 -7.23 -19.53 18.19
C ALA A 96 -7.30 -18.48 17.07
N LEU A 97 -8.34 -18.52 16.23
CA LEU A 97 -8.52 -17.52 15.17
C LEU A 97 -8.82 -16.12 15.74
N VAL A 98 -9.70 -16.04 16.74
CA VAL A 98 -10.05 -14.76 17.38
C VAL A 98 -8.82 -14.12 18.05
N GLU A 99 -8.00 -14.89 18.75
CA GLU A 99 -6.78 -14.40 19.39
C GLU A 99 -5.73 -13.98 18.36
N ALA A 100 -5.61 -14.71 17.22
CA ALA A 100 -4.71 -14.34 16.13
C ALA A 100 -5.13 -13.01 15.47
N ASP A 101 -6.41 -12.85 15.18
CA ASP A 101 -6.99 -11.62 14.62
C ASP A 101 -6.77 -10.42 15.56
N ASN A 102 -7.07 -10.59 16.86
CA ASN A 102 -6.86 -9.53 17.85
C ASN A 102 -5.39 -9.14 17.99
N LEU A 103 -4.49 -10.14 18.00
CA LEU A 103 -3.05 -9.89 18.08
C LEU A 103 -2.54 -9.10 16.88
N PHE A 104 -3.05 -9.44 15.68
CA PHE A 104 -2.70 -8.73 14.46
C PHE A 104 -3.30 -7.32 14.45
N ASP A 105 -4.54 -7.14 14.91
CA ASP A 105 -5.16 -5.81 15.04
C ASP A 105 -4.40 -4.91 16.02
N ASP A 106 -3.93 -5.47 17.14
CA ASP A 106 -3.10 -4.71 18.11
C ASP A 106 -1.77 -4.28 17.49
N LEU A 107 -1.20 -5.10 16.61
CA LEU A 107 -0.03 -4.72 15.83
C LEU A 107 -0.34 -3.54 14.89
N LEU A 108 -1.45 -3.62 14.12
CA LEU A 108 -1.87 -2.54 13.21
C LEU A 108 -2.12 -1.23 13.97
N LYS A 109 -2.69 -1.29 15.17
CA LYS A 109 -2.85 -0.11 16.07
C LYS A 109 -1.49 0.47 16.47
N GLN A 110 -0.53 -0.36 16.80
CA GLN A 110 0.81 0.09 17.19
C GLN A 110 1.57 0.68 16.00
N MET A 111 1.33 0.18 14.80
CA MET A 111 1.76 0.81 13.54
C MET A 111 1.04 2.14 13.28
N ARG A 112 0.16 2.58 14.19
CA ARG A 112 -0.61 3.83 14.10
C ARG A 112 -1.41 3.94 12.79
N LEU A 113 -1.85 2.81 12.24
CA LEU A 113 -2.73 2.84 11.08
C LEU A 113 -4.07 3.45 11.47
N PRO A 114 -4.61 4.38 10.68
CA PRO A 114 -5.86 5.03 10.98
C PRO A 114 -7.04 4.08 10.80
N GLY A 115 -8.06 4.18 11.66
CA GLY A 115 -9.28 3.39 11.59
C GLY A 115 -9.79 3.00 12.98
N GLU A 116 -11.10 2.83 13.10
CA GLU A 116 -11.73 2.40 14.34
C GLU A 116 -11.74 0.87 14.47
N SER A 117 -11.86 0.17 13.34
CA SER A 117 -11.86 -1.29 13.25
C SER A 117 -10.57 -1.82 12.56
N MET A 118 -10.32 -3.13 12.74
CA MET A 118 -9.27 -3.80 11.98
C MET A 118 -9.51 -3.70 10.47
N ALA A 119 -10.75 -3.88 10.03
CA ALA A 119 -11.12 -3.73 8.62
C ALA A 119 -10.77 -2.34 8.06
N ASP A 120 -10.94 -1.27 8.85
CA ASP A 120 -10.53 0.07 8.42
C ASP A 120 -9.02 0.21 8.31
N ARG A 121 -8.27 -0.34 9.26
CA ARG A 121 -6.80 -0.35 9.24
C ARG A 121 -6.24 -1.14 8.08
N LEU A 122 -6.83 -2.30 7.75
CA LEU A 122 -6.42 -3.12 6.62
C LEU A 122 -6.56 -2.42 5.25
N LYS A 123 -7.47 -1.45 5.10
CA LYS A 123 -7.61 -0.65 3.87
C LYS A 123 -6.37 0.22 3.55
N TYR A 124 -5.50 0.43 4.52
CA TYR A 124 -4.26 1.20 4.36
C TYR A 124 -3.04 0.34 4.05
N ILE A 125 -3.23 -0.97 3.97
CA ILE A 125 -2.18 -1.95 3.64
C ILE A 125 -2.48 -2.53 2.27
N ASP A 126 -1.46 -2.64 1.45
CA ASP A 126 -1.55 -3.27 0.13
C ASP A 126 -0.57 -4.45 0.01
N SER A 127 -0.61 -5.14 -1.13
CA SER A 127 0.24 -6.31 -1.40
C SER A 127 1.73 -6.00 -1.50
N SER A 128 2.12 -4.74 -1.60
CA SER A 128 3.55 -4.34 -1.56
C SER A 128 4.11 -4.32 -0.14
N GLN A 129 3.24 -4.23 0.87
CA GLN A 129 3.59 -4.18 2.29
C GLN A 129 3.39 -5.53 2.97
N ILE A 130 2.32 -6.26 2.58
CA ILE A 130 2.01 -7.61 3.07
C ILE A 130 1.55 -8.43 1.87
N SER A 131 2.37 -9.37 1.44
CA SER A 131 2.15 -10.14 0.20
C SER A 131 0.85 -10.95 0.22
N ASN A 132 0.41 -11.40 1.40
CA ASN A 132 -0.78 -12.22 1.59
C ASN A 132 -1.99 -11.45 2.17
N ILE A 133 -2.12 -10.16 1.87
CA ILE A 133 -3.18 -9.30 2.41
C ILE A 133 -4.60 -9.83 2.16
N ASP A 134 -4.86 -10.44 1.01
CA ASP A 134 -6.16 -11.02 0.66
C ASP A 134 -6.52 -12.22 1.56
N GLU A 135 -5.52 -13.00 1.98
CA GLU A 135 -5.73 -14.09 2.92
C GLU A 135 -6.05 -13.57 4.33
N ILE A 136 -5.42 -12.47 4.74
CA ILE A 136 -5.73 -11.78 6.00
C ILE A 136 -7.16 -11.25 5.97
N TRP A 137 -7.61 -10.65 4.88
CA TRP A 137 -9.00 -10.25 4.71
C TRP A 137 -9.97 -11.43 4.82
N THR A 138 -9.61 -12.57 4.25
CA THR A 138 -10.41 -13.79 4.33
C THR A 138 -10.48 -14.32 5.76
N ALA A 139 -9.36 -14.36 6.47
CA ALA A 139 -9.28 -14.78 7.87
C ALA A 139 -10.09 -13.86 8.79
N HIS A 140 -9.97 -12.53 8.60
CA HIS A 140 -10.74 -11.55 9.35
C HIS A 140 -12.25 -11.69 9.14
N LYS A 141 -12.72 -11.86 7.89
CA LYS A 141 -14.13 -12.12 7.59
C LYS A 141 -14.63 -13.43 8.20
N LEU A 142 -13.79 -14.46 8.26
CA LEU A 142 -14.15 -15.71 8.94
C LEU A 142 -14.33 -15.48 10.44
N ARG A 143 -13.40 -14.75 11.07
CA ARG A 143 -13.50 -14.38 12.49
C ARG A 143 -14.76 -13.57 12.78
N GLU A 144 -15.13 -12.59 11.93
CA GLU A 144 -16.37 -11.83 12.09
C GLU A 144 -17.60 -12.72 12.05
N ARG A 145 -17.68 -13.66 11.11
CA ARG A 145 -18.79 -14.66 11.03
C ARG A 145 -18.89 -15.50 12.28
N ILE A 146 -17.76 -15.97 12.81
CA ILE A 146 -17.70 -16.79 14.02
C ILE A 146 -18.23 -16.01 15.23
N ILE A 147 -17.94 -14.72 15.33
CA ILE A 147 -18.41 -13.89 16.45
C ILE A 147 -19.89 -13.53 16.30
N GLN A 148 -20.32 -13.22 15.09
CA GLN A 148 -21.71 -12.85 14.83
C GLN A 148 -22.67 -14.04 14.94
N ASN A 149 -22.21 -15.23 14.60
CA ASN A 149 -22.98 -16.46 14.68
C ASN A 149 -22.16 -17.56 15.36
N PRO A 150 -22.38 -17.80 16.67
CA PRO A 150 -21.70 -18.85 17.41
C PRO A 150 -21.95 -20.27 16.86
N GLU A 151 -23.09 -20.50 16.20
CA GLU A 151 -23.42 -21.78 15.58
C GLU A 151 -22.90 -21.92 14.14
N TYR A 152 -22.16 -20.93 13.63
CA TYR A 152 -21.59 -21.00 12.28
C TYR A 152 -20.67 -22.22 12.17
N PRO A 153 -20.93 -23.15 11.23
CA PRO A 153 -20.10 -24.33 11.08
C PRO A 153 -18.69 -23.96 10.64
N ILE A 154 -17.70 -24.43 11.35
CA ILE A 154 -16.29 -24.21 11.02
C ILE A 154 -15.60 -25.54 10.79
N THR A 155 -14.63 -25.53 9.89
CA THR A 155 -13.70 -26.63 9.72
C THR A 155 -12.34 -26.29 10.31
N ARG A 156 -11.62 -27.31 10.78
CA ARG A 156 -10.24 -27.13 11.24
C ARG A 156 -9.36 -26.48 10.18
N ASN A 157 -9.53 -26.87 8.92
CA ASN A 157 -8.73 -26.35 7.80
C ASN A 157 -8.94 -24.86 7.58
N GLU A 158 -10.16 -24.35 7.72
CA GLU A 158 -10.45 -22.91 7.60
C GLU A 158 -9.77 -22.11 8.72
N ILE A 159 -9.81 -22.63 9.94
CA ILE A 159 -9.14 -21.98 11.08
C ILE A 159 -7.62 -22.00 10.92
N GLU A 160 -7.04 -23.14 10.56
CA GLU A 160 -5.60 -23.27 10.30
C GLU A 160 -5.15 -22.36 9.18
N PHE A 161 -5.92 -22.24 8.10
CA PHE A 161 -5.65 -21.31 7.01
C PHE A 161 -5.60 -19.87 7.52
N GLY A 162 -6.61 -19.45 8.30
CA GLY A 162 -6.67 -18.11 8.85
C GLY A 162 -5.51 -17.80 9.80
N VAL A 163 -5.19 -18.71 10.73
CA VAL A 163 -4.06 -18.52 11.64
C VAL A 163 -2.72 -18.47 10.89
N LYS A 164 -2.52 -19.34 9.88
CA LYS A 164 -1.33 -19.31 9.03
C LYS A 164 -1.21 -18.03 8.18
N ALA A 165 -2.33 -17.44 7.78
CA ALA A 165 -2.32 -16.16 7.07
C ALA A 165 -1.73 -15.05 7.95
N TYR A 166 -2.16 -14.96 9.22
CA TYR A 166 -1.58 -14.03 10.19
C TYR A 166 -0.11 -14.35 10.50
N GLU A 167 0.25 -15.63 10.66
CA GLU A 167 1.64 -16.03 10.89
C GLU A 167 2.58 -15.54 9.78
N ARG A 168 2.19 -15.76 8.52
CA ARG A 168 2.99 -15.31 7.37
C ARG A 168 3.18 -13.80 7.36
N ALA A 169 2.12 -13.05 7.60
CA ALA A 169 2.21 -11.60 7.69
C ALA A 169 3.10 -11.14 8.84
N LEU A 170 3.01 -11.76 10.03
CA LEU A 170 3.86 -11.43 11.16
C LEU A 170 5.34 -11.72 10.90
N LYS A 171 5.65 -12.77 10.13
CA LYS A 171 7.02 -13.10 9.69
C LYS A 171 7.51 -12.13 8.64
N GLU A 172 6.69 -11.80 7.63
CA GLU A 172 7.02 -10.83 6.59
C GLU A 172 7.31 -9.45 7.18
N LEU A 173 6.57 -9.07 8.21
CA LEU A 173 6.77 -7.83 8.96
C LEU A 173 7.93 -7.88 9.98
N GLU A 174 8.70 -8.99 10.01
CA GLU A 174 9.83 -9.20 10.93
C GLU A 174 9.50 -9.16 12.42
N PHE A 175 8.22 -9.38 12.77
CA PHE A 175 7.79 -9.45 14.19
C PHE A 175 7.98 -10.83 14.79
N MET A 176 8.09 -11.85 13.94
CA MET A 176 8.36 -13.25 14.31
C MET A 176 9.47 -13.82 13.43
N ASP A 177 10.22 -14.78 14.00
CA ASP A 177 11.25 -15.54 13.29
C ASP A 177 10.64 -16.72 12.52
#